data_ec95865c513f8106a9becf11bbd8aa2f
#
_entry.id   ec95865c513f8106a9becf11bbd8aa2f
#
_cell.length_a   1.000
_cell.length_b   1.000
_cell.length_c   1.000
_cell.angle_alpha   90.00
_cell.angle_beta   90.00
_cell.angle_gamma   90.00
#
_symmetry.space_group_name_H-M   'P 1'
#
loop_
_entity.id
_entity.type
_entity.pdbx_description
1 polymer ?
#
loop_
_entity_poly.entity_id
_entity_poly.type
_entity_poly.pdbx_seq_one_letter_code
_entity_poly.pdbx_strand_id
1 'polypeptide(L)'
;VSLSDARLRAVLRLATRVLRKQLPRASGNFHRAKPKYPTIMSFSSVNENIGRHRWAICGLVFAATTVNYLDRNVLGLLKKTLSEDGVFGALPGDQELNYSTVVICFQIAYALGMLLAGKIIDKVGTKKGYAYSLIGWSLAAIGHAFGHHTWSFGMWRAALGVTEAGNFPAANKAIAEWFPKKERALATGLYNSGANVGAIVAPLCVPWIAGHWGWEWAFILTGAVGLLWLAFWYTIYDSPADKLKSGKLSQAEYDFIHSDLDEQEAERADVAKEKVSWFRLLTFRQTWAFVLGKFLTDPIWWFFLFWLPSFLEGENARKVKEYLVTNPGYTGEKSDIPGVISWTFAVAVVYTVSTAGSIFGGWLPKRLINGGMDANKARKLAMFIFALFPLTVLLASRLGAINTWYAVATIAIACAAHAAWSANIFTTVSDMFPKKAVASVTGIGGMAGAVGGILIARAAGLLLKHYTALGKVEVGYGILFVICGSAYITAWILMNLLVPKFKKIVL
;
A
#
# COMPACT_ATOMS: atom_id res chain seq x y z
N VAL A 1 -15.37 41.27 4.52
CA VAL A 1 -14.56 40.22 3.86
C VAL A 1 -13.15 40.72 3.46
N SER A 2 -12.72 41.96 3.77
CA SER A 2 -11.46 42.54 3.25
C SER A 2 -10.30 42.70 4.28
N LEU A 3 -10.46 42.22 5.51
CA LEU A 3 -9.46 42.39 6.59
C LEU A 3 -8.54 41.20 6.85
N SER A 4 -8.80 40.05 6.28
CA SER A 4 -7.97 38.81 6.49
C SER A 4 -6.73 38.74 5.58
N ASP A 5 -6.82 39.28 4.39
CA ASP A 5 -5.76 39.16 3.35
C ASP A 5 -4.55 40.09 3.63
N ALA A 6 -4.79 41.24 4.25
CA ALA A 6 -3.73 42.18 4.62
C ALA A 6 -2.89 41.66 5.79
N ARG A 7 -3.49 40.98 6.76
CA ARG A 7 -2.76 40.35 7.89
C ARG A 7 -1.93 39.19 7.46
N LEU A 8 -2.42 38.36 6.54
CA LEU A 8 -1.66 37.22 6.00
C LEU A 8 -0.42 37.67 5.21
N ARG A 9 -0.54 38.72 4.40
CA ARG A 9 0.58 39.33 3.67
C ARG A 9 1.59 40.01 4.60
N ALA A 10 1.16 40.56 5.73
CA ALA A 10 2.05 41.16 6.74
C ALA A 10 2.87 40.06 7.45
N VAL A 11 2.26 38.93 7.81
CA VAL A 11 2.93 37.79 8.44
C VAL A 11 3.95 37.14 7.48
N LEU A 12 3.60 36.98 6.19
CA LEU A 12 4.51 36.47 5.18
C LEU A 12 5.70 37.39 4.90
N ARG A 13 5.53 38.73 4.94
CA ARG A 13 6.62 39.69 4.83
C ARG A 13 7.51 39.72 6.07
N LEU A 14 6.95 39.48 7.25
CA LEU A 14 7.74 39.36 8.49
C LEU A 14 8.57 38.10 8.51
N ALA A 15 7.99 36.96 8.12
CA ALA A 15 8.70 35.67 8.01
C ALA A 15 9.84 35.74 6.98
N THR A 16 9.65 36.38 5.83
CA THR A 16 10.70 36.58 4.82
C THR A 16 11.81 37.55 5.28
N ARG A 17 11.51 38.55 6.13
CA ARG A 17 12.53 39.44 6.71
C ARG A 17 13.35 38.75 7.79
N VAL A 18 12.75 37.90 8.62
CA VAL A 18 13.45 37.12 9.64
C VAL A 18 14.38 36.08 9.00
N LEU A 19 13.93 35.41 7.95
CA LEU A 19 14.75 34.43 7.22
C LEU A 19 15.94 35.09 6.47
N ARG A 20 15.81 36.34 6.01
CA ARG A 20 16.90 37.07 5.37
C ARG A 20 17.98 37.58 6.34
N LYS A 21 17.67 37.75 7.65
CA LYS A 21 18.61 38.22 8.66
C LYS A 21 19.48 37.11 9.26
N GLN A 22 19.16 35.83 9.06
CA GLN A 22 19.89 34.70 9.63
C GLN A 22 20.84 34.00 8.65
N LEU A 23 21.02 34.52 7.44
CA LEU A 23 22.02 33.99 6.51
C LEU A 23 23.30 34.82 6.60
N PRO A 24 24.46 34.24 6.98
CA PRO A 24 25.73 34.92 6.96
C PRO A 24 26.13 35.28 5.51
N ARG A 25 26.48 36.51 5.27
CA ARG A 25 27.10 36.96 4.01
C ARG A 25 28.50 36.32 3.90
N ALA A 26 28.60 35.26 3.13
CA ALA A 26 29.91 34.71 2.73
C ALA A 26 30.45 35.54 1.56
N SER A 27 31.37 36.44 1.83
CA SER A 27 32.28 37.02 0.84
C SER A 27 33.44 36.04 0.62
N GLY A 28 33.44 35.36 -0.50
CA GLY A 28 34.52 34.48 -0.90
C GLY A 28 34.32 34.00 -2.33
N ASN A 29 35.28 34.36 -3.22
CA ASN A 29 35.35 33.90 -4.59
C ASN A 29 35.49 32.37 -4.65
N PHE A 30 34.41 31.66 -4.89
CA PHE A 30 34.45 30.23 -5.21
C PHE A 30 34.31 30.04 -6.72
N HIS A 31 35.39 29.56 -7.33
CA HIS A 31 35.33 28.99 -8.69
C HIS A 31 34.19 27.98 -8.75
N ARG A 32 33.26 28.21 -9.68
CA ARG A 32 32.16 27.29 -10.00
C ARG A 32 32.73 25.98 -10.54
N ALA A 33 32.95 25.01 -9.67
CA ALA A 33 33.00 23.62 -10.08
C ALA A 33 31.59 23.21 -10.53
N LYS A 34 31.46 22.83 -11.81
CA LYS A 34 30.19 22.28 -12.34
C LYS A 34 29.79 21.07 -11.50
N PRO A 35 28.52 20.97 -11.01
CA PRO A 35 28.11 19.81 -10.26
C PRO A 35 28.11 18.57 -11.16
N LYS A 36 28.83 17.55 -10.74
CA LYS A 36 28.97 16.20 -11.36
C LYS A 36 27.72 15.32 -11.12
N TYR A 37 26.49 15.87 -11.08
CA TYR A 37 25.30 15.09 -10.98
C TYR A 37 24.42 15.33 -12.21
N PRO A 38 23.94 14.28 -12.88
CA PRO A 38 23.06 14.48 -14.02
C PRO A 38 21.80 15.21 -13.56
N THR A 39 21.54 16.33 -14.20
CA THR A 39 20.31 17.09 -14.15
C THR A 39 19.13 16.12 -14.24
N ILE A 40 18.08 16.32 -13.42
CA ILE A 40 16.79 15.65 -13.57
C ILE A 40 16.44 15.68 -15.05
N MET A 41 16.44 14.51 -15.70
CA MET A 41 16.13 14.39 -17.12
C MET A 41 14.77 15.05 -17.35
N SER A 42 14.76 16.13 -18.10
CA SER A 42 13.54 16.64 -18.71
C SER A 42 12.99 15.53 -19.60
N PHE A 43 11.67 15.30 -19.57
CA PHE A 43 10.99 14.33 -20.43
C PHE A 43 11.21 14.57 -21.93
N SER A 44 11.93 15.62 -22.32
CA SER A 44 12.16 16.08 -23.69
C SER A 44 13.38 15.48 -24.40
N SER A 45 14.19 14.60 -23.79
CA SER A 45 15.35 13.98 -24.45
C SER A 45 15.17 12.48 -24.73
N VAL A 46 13.93 12.00 -24.88
CA VAL A 46 13.68 10.68 -25.46
C VAL A 46 13.91 10.81 -26.95
N ASN A 47 14.96 10.17 -27.46
CA ASN A 47 15.24 10.07 -28.87
C ASN A 47 13.95 9.68 -29.62
N GLU A 48 13.44 10.49 -30.53
CA GLU A 48 12.16 10.28 -31.23
C GLU A 48 12.06 8.93 -31.94
N ASN A 49 13.20 8.27 -32.15
CA ASN A 49 13.31 6.95 -32.82
C ASN A 49 13.14 5.74 -31.87
N ILE A 50 13.06 5.92 -30.55
CA ILE A 50 12.85 4.80 -29.63
C ILE A 50 11.35 4.59 -29.44
N GLY A 51 10.83 3.41 -29.81
CA GLY A 51 9.44 3.03 -29.65
C GLY A 51 8.97 3.10 -28.19
N ARG A 52 7.66 3.02 -27.98
CA ARG A 52 7.01 3.13 -26.66
C ARG A 52 6.28 1.86 -26.23
N HIS A 53 6.52 0.72 -26.91
CA HIS A 53 5.80 -0.53 -26.62
C HIS A 53 6.00 -1.00 -25.17
N ARG A 54 7.20 -0.80 -24.60
CA ARG A 54 7.49 -1.09 -23.19
C ARG A 54 6.56 -0.37 -22.20
N TRP A 55 6.13 0.86 -22.53
CA TRP A 55 5.19 1.62 -21.70
C TRP A 55 3.77 1.07 -21.78
N ALA A 56 3.37 0.47 -22.90
CA ALA A 56 2.11 -0.26 -23.02
C ALA A 56 2.12 -1.50 -22.10
N ILE A 57 3.24 -2.22 -22.02
CA ILE A 57 3.41 -3.32 -21.06
C ILE A 57 3.32 -2.81 -19.61
N CYS A 58 3.97 -1.69 -19.29
CA CYS A 58 3.85 -1.08 -17.96
C CYS A 58 2.40 -0.71 -17.64
N GLY A 59 1.66 -0.16 -18.61
CA GLY A 59 0.22 0.14 -18.50
C GLY A 59 -0.63 -1.09 -18.22
N LEU A 60 -0.34 -2.22 -18.88
CA LEU A 60 -1.02 -3.49 -18.59
C LEU A 60 -0.74 -3.97 -17.14
N VAL A 61 0.51 -3.92 -16.72
CA VAL A 61 0.91 -4.32 -15.36
C VAL A 61 0.28 -3.40 -14.30
N PHE A 62 0.20 -2.10 -14.59
CA PHE A 62 -0.52 -1.12 -13.76
C PHE A 62 -2.00 -1.48 -13.64
N ALA A 63 -2.67 -1.77 -14.77
CA ALA A 63 -4.09 -2.15 -14.78
C ALA A 63 -4.34 -3.45 -14.01
N ALA A 64 -3.49 -4.48 -14.17
CA ALA A 64 -3.58 -5.71 -13.39
C ALA A 64 -3.46 -5.46 -11.88
N THR A 65 -2.51 -4.61 -11.46
CA THR A 65 -2.33 -4.24 -10.05
C THR A 65 -3.53 -3.44 -9.53
N THR A 66 -4.14 -2.60 -10.36
CA THR A 66 -5.37 -1.88 -10.03
C THR A 66 -6.53 -2.85 -9.77
N VAL A 67 -6.76 -3.81 -10.67
CA VAL A 67 -7.80 -4.84 -10.50
C VAL A 67 -7.53 -5.69 -9.26
N ASN A 68 -6.29 -6.12 -9.05
CA ASN A 68 -5.89 -6.90 -7.88
C ASN A 68 -6.28 -6.23 -6.55
N TYR A 69 -6.01 -4.91 -6.42
CA TYR A 69 -6.39 -4.16 -5.22
C TYR A 69 -7.88 -3.82 -5.16
N LEU A 70 -8.55 -3.72 -6.30
CA LEU A 70 -10.00 -3.56 -6.34
C LEU A 70 -10.66 -4.82 -5.76
N ASP A 71 -10.33 -6.03 -6.26
CA ASP A 71 -10.87 -7.32 -5.81
C ASP A 71 -10.60 -7.56 -4.31
N ARG A 72 -9.42 -7.19 -3.84
CA ARG A 72 -9.04 -7.30 -2.43
C ARG A 72 -9.94 -6.49 -1.49
N ASN A 73 -10.34 -5.29 -1.92
CA ASN A 73 -11.13 -4.36 -1.11
C ASN A 73 -12.62 -4.72 -1.04
N VAL A 74 -13.18 -5.47 -2.00
CA VAL A 74 -14.62 -5.76 -2.08
C VAL A 74 -15.18 -6.28 -0.75
N LEU A 75 -14.51 -7.25 -0.11
CA LEU A 75 -14.98 -7.83 1.16
C LEU A 75 -15.11 -6.79 2.28
N GLY A 76 -14.11 -5.90 2.42
CA GLY A 76 -14.13 -4.89 3.47
C GLY A 76 -15.23 -3.85 3.27
N LEU A 77 -15.50 -3.50 2.01
CA LEU A 77 -16.53 -2.53 1.64
C LEU A 77 -17.95 -3.11 1.78
N LEU A 78 -18.10 -4.40 1.63
CA LEU A 78 -19.42 -5.10 1.73
C LEU A 78 -19.63 -5.81 3.07
N LYS A 79 -18.74 -5.62 4.05
CA LYS A 79 -18.81 -6.32 5.33
C LYS A 79 -20.21 -6.22 5.98
N LYS A 80 -20.80 -5.03 6.01
CA LYS A 80 -22.11 -4.82 6.63
C LYS A 80 -23.19 -5.53 5.85
N THR A 81 -23.25 -5.35 4.53
CA THR A 81 -24.25 -6.02 3.66
C THR A 81 -24.17 -7.53 3.82
N LEU A 82 -22.97 -8.12 3.78
CA LEU A 82 -22.75 -9.54 3.97
C LEU A 82 -23.13 -10.02 5.38
N SER A 83 -22.99 -9.15 6.39
CA SER A 83 -23.43 -9.44 7.76
C SER A 83 -24.95 -9.43 7.87
N GLU A 84 -25.61 -8.47 7.23
CA GLU A 84 -27.08 -8.36 7.18
C GLU A 84 -27.69 -9.57 6.44
N ASP A 85 -27.04 -10.07 5.38
CA ASP A 85 -27.43 -11.28 4.65
C ASP A 85 -27.05 -12.59 5.37
N GLY A 86 -26.50 -12.50 6.60
CA GLY A 86 -26.21 -13.66 7.45
C GLY A 86 -24.98 -14.47 7.08
N VAL A 87 -24.15 -14.03 6.13
CA VAL A 87 -22.92 -14.73 5.69
C VAL A 87 -21.97 -14.98 6.88
N PHE A 88 -21.89 -14.04 7.81
CA PHE A 88 -21.03 -14.13 8.99
C PHE A 88 -21.77 -14.63 10.25
N GLY A 89 -23.01 -15.13 10.10
CA GLY A 89 -23.84 -15.61 11.20
C GLY A 89 -24.84 -14.57 11.70
N ALA A 90 -25.75 -14.99 12.57
CA ALA A 90 -26.86 -14.16 13.02
C ALA A 90 -26.51 -13.17 14.15
N LEU A 91 -25.55 -13.54 15.02
CA LEU A 91 -25.21 -12.71 16.18
C LEU A 91 -24.14 -11.67 15.82
N PRO A 92 -24.35 -10.38 16.08
CA PRO A 92 -23.41 -9.31 15.72
C PRO A 92 -21.97 -9.54 16.20
N GLY A 93 -21.78 -10.07 17.43
CA GLY A 93 -20.45 -10.40 17.95
C GLY A 93 -19.77 -11.53 17.17
N ASP A 94 -20.52 -12.56 16.76
CA ASP A 94 -19.98 -13.65 15.97
C ASP A 94 -19.67 -13.21 14.54
N GLN A 95 -20.43 -12.28 13.99
CA GLN A 95 -20.13 -11.66 12.69
C GLN A 95 -18.74 -11.04 12.64
N GLU A 96 -18.34 -10.31 13.70
CA GLU A 96 -16.99 -9.72 13.80
C GLU A 96 -15.89 -10.79 13.79
N LEU A 97 -16.08 -11.86 14.56
CA LEU A 97 -15.12 -12.96 14.65
C LEU A 97 -15.03 -13.73 13.33
N ASN A 98 -16.17 -14.03 12.72
CA ASN A 98 -16.27 -14.78 11.46
C ASN A 98 -15.67 -13.97 10.31
N TYR A 99 -15.97 -12.67 10.23
CA TYR A 99 -15.32 -11.77 9.28
C TYR A 99 -13.79 -11.78 9.43
N SER A 100 -13.28 -11.65 10.66
CA SER A 100 -11.85 -11.71 10.91
C SER A 100 -11.24 -13.04 10.46
N THR A 101 -11.95 -14.15 10.64
CA THR A 101 -11.52 -15.48 10.19
C THR A 101 -11.38 -15.55 8.67
N VAL A 102 -12.35 -15.00 7.93
CA VAL A 102 -12.31 -14.90 6.47
C VAL A 102 -11.13 -14.05 5.99
N VAL A 103 -10.84 -12.94 6.66
CA VAL A 103 -9.66 -12.11 6.39
C VAL A 103 -8.36 -12.88 6.66
N ILE A 104 -8.29 -13.64 7.74
CA ILE A 104 -7.12 -14.46 8.10
C ILE A 104 -6.88 -15.57 7.06
N CYS A 105 -7.93 -16.22 6.56
CA CYS A 105 -7.81 -17.21 5.48
C CYS A 105 -7.09 -16.64 4.26
N PHE A 106 -7.44 -15.41 3.85
CA PHE A 106 -6.74 -14.71 2.78
C PHE A 106 -5.26 -14.45 3.12
N GLN A 107 -4.99 -13.92 4.31
CA GLN A 107 -3.63 -13.51 4.69
C GLN A 107 -2.68 -14.71 4.78
N ILE A 108 -3.12 -15.84 5.37
CA ILE A 108 -2.32 -17.07 5.42
C ILE A 108 -2.04 -17.58 4.02
N ALA A 109 -3.08 -17.69 3.21
CA ALA A 109 -2.99 -18.19 1.84
C ALA A 109 -2.10 -17.31 0.96
N TYR A 110 -2.21 -15.98 1.09
CA TYR A 110 -1.37 -15.00 0.41
C TYR A 110 0.10 -15.12 0.82
N ALA A 111 0.38 -15.25 2.12
CA ALA A 111 1.74 -15.43 2.61
C ALA A 111 2.40 -16.72 2.08
N LEU A 112 1.66 -17.84 2.08
CA LEU A 112 2.12 -19.09 1.49
C LEU A 112 2.28 -18.99 -0.03
N GLY A 113 1.34 -18.36 -0.70
CA GLY A 113 1.38 -18.09 -2.15
C GLY A 113 2.62 -17.31 -2.55
N MET A 114 2.99 -16.28 -1.80
CA MET A 114 4.18 -15.46 -2.05
C MET A 114 5.50 -16.26 -2.03
N LEU A 115 5.59 -17.31 -1.22
CA LEU A 115 6.76 -18.19 -1.19
C LEU A 115 6.92 -19.02 -2.46
N LEU A 116 5.81 -19.36 -3.11
CA LEU A 116 5.76 -20.26 -4.26
C LEU A 116 5.66 -19.53 -5.60
N ALA A 117 4.95 -18.40 -5.63
CA ALA A 117 4.58 -17.69 -6.84
C ALA A 117 5.80 -17.33 -7.71
N GLY A 118 6.86 -16.80 -7.11
CA GLY A 118 8.09 -16.45 -7.84
C GLY A 118 8.69 -17.65 -8.57
N LYS A 119 8.82 -18.80 -7.88
CA LYS A 119 9.37 -20.04 -8.46
C LYS A 119 8.49 -20.57 -9.59
N ILE A 120 7.17 -20.52 -9.42
CA ILE A 120 6.20 -20.96 -10.45
C ILE A 120 6.33 -20.09 -11.69
N ILE A 121 6.31 -18.75 -11.52
CA ILE A 121 6.42 -17.79 -12.61
C ILE A 121 7.77 -17.92 -13.33
N ASP A 122 8.85 -18.19 -12.61
CA ASP A 122 10.16 -18.44 -13.21
C ASP A 122 10.18 -19.70 -14.08
N LYS A 123 9.50 -20.76 -13.64
CA LYS A 123 9.42 -22.04 -14.37
C LYS A 123 8.51 -21.98 -15.60
N VAL A 124 7.33 -21.33 -15.50
CA VAL A 124 6.33 -21.31 -16.58
C VAL A 124 6.48 -20.11 -17.53
N GLY A 125 7.31 -19.13 -17.18
CA GLY A 125 7.53 -17.89 -17.90
C GLY A 125 6.51 -16.79 -17.54
N THR A 126 6.86 -15.55 -17.80
CA THR A 126 6.10 -14.36 -17.37
C THR A 126 4.70 -14.33 -17.96
N LYS A 127 4.57 -14.56 -19.29
CA LYS A 127 3.27 -14.50 -20.01
C LYS A 127 2.24 -15.45 -19.39
N LYS A 128 2.59 -16.72 -19.27
CA LYS A 128 1.71 -17.76 -18.73
C LYS A 128 1.54 -17.64 -17.22
N GLY A 129 2.62 -17.37 -16.49
CA GLY A 129 2.59 -17.25 -15.03
C GLY A 129 1.69 -16.13 -14.54
N TYR A 130 1.74 -14.96 -15.19
CA TYR A 130 0.84 -13.85 -14.87
C TYR A 130 -0.60 -14.19 -15.23
N ALA A 131 -0.83 -14.76 -16.43
CA ALA A 131 -2.16 -15.16 -16.85
C ALA A 131 -2.79 -16.19 -15.89
N TYR A 132 -2.06 -17.22 -15.47
CA TYR A 132 -2.57 -18.22 -14.52
C TYR A 132 -2.91 -17.62 -13.16
N SER A 133 -2.05 -16.73 -12.64
CA SER A 133 -2.34 -16.01 -11.40
C SER A 133 -3.62 -15.20 -11.55
N LEU A 134 -3.76 -14.44 -12.65
CA LEU A 134 -4.91 -13.58 -12.88
C LEU A 134 -6.20 -14.38 -13.09
N ILE A 135 -6.18 -15.45 -13.88
CA ILE A 135 -7.34 -16.34 -14.02
C ILE A 135 -7.76 -16.87 -12.66
N GLY A 136 -6.78 -17.36 -11.88
CA GLY A 136 -7.05 -17.92 -10.57
C GLY A 136 -7.71 -16.92 -9.63
N TRP A 137 -7.18 -15.69 -9.51
CA TRP A 137 -7.77 -14.71 -8.60
C TRP A 137 -9.12 -14.16 -9.12
N SER A 138 -9.28 -13.98 -10.44
CA SER A 138 -10.55 -13.55 -11.00
C SER A 138 -11.67 -14.58 -10.78
N LEU A 139 -11.37 -15.88 -10.99
CA LEU A 139 -12.32 -16.94 -10.68
C LEU A 139 -12.59 -17.05 -9.18
N ALA A 140 -11.60 -16.86 -8.32
CA ALA A 140 -11.81 -16.82 -6.89
C ALA A 140 -12.64 -15.60 -6.46
N ALA A 141 -12.45 -14.42 -7.07
CA ALA A 141 -13.27 -13.25 -6.86
C ALA A 141 -14.73 -13.53 -7.23
N ILE A 142 -14.99 -14.03 -8.44
CA ILE A 142 -16.33 -14.43 -8.90
C ILE A 142 -16.93 -15.51 -7.99
N GLY A 143 -16.11 -16.45 -7.51
CA GLY A 143 -16.55 -17.53 -6.63
C GLY A 143 -17.19 -17.05 -5.33
N HIS A 144 -16.82 -15.87 -4.81
CA HIS A 144 -17.46 -15.30 -3.62
C HIS A 144 -18.96 -15.07 -3.82
N ALA A 145 -19.42 -14.77 -5.05
CA ALA A 145 -20.84 -14.59 -5.35
C ALA A 145 -21.70 -15.84 -5.07
N PHE A 146 -21.08 -17.01 -4.99
CA PHE A 146 -21.74 -18.30 -4.69
C PHE A 146 -21.54 -18.71 -3.22
N GLY A 147 -20.91 -17.86 -2.41
CA GLY A 147 -20.67 -18.11 -1.00
C GLY A 147 -21.83 -17.57 -0.15
N HIS A 148 -22.42 -18.39 0.73
CA HIS A 148 -23.49 -17.97 1.63
C HIS A 148 -23.15 -18.19 3.11
N HIS A 149 -21.92 -18.66 3.40
CA HIS A 149 -21.47 -18.98 4.76
C HIS A 149 -20.02 -18.56 4.97
N THR A 150 -19.66 -18.29 6.20
CA THR A 150 -18.29 -17.92 6.61
C THR A 150 -17.22 -18.84 6.02
N TRP A 151 -17.43 -20.16 6.02
CA TRP A 151 -16.46 -21.12 5.50
C TRP A 151 -16.33 -21.08 3.98
N SER A 152 -17.44 -20.92 3.24
CA SER A 152 -17.36 -20.77 1.77
C SER A 152 -16.64 -19.48 1.40
N PHE A 153 -16.90 -18.36 2.08
CA PHE A 153 -16.12 -17.13 1.93
C PHE A 153 -14.65 -17.32 2.30
N GLY A 154 -14.35 -18.04 3.39
CA GLY A 154 -13.00 -18.37 3.80
C GLY A 154 -12.24 -19.16 2.74
N MET A 155 -12.87 -20.15 2.11
CA MET A 155 -12.28 -20.93 1.01
C MET A 155 -11.99 -20.06 -0.22
N TRP A 156 -12.96 -19.25 -0.67
CA TRP A 156 -12.74 -18.35 -1.80
C TRP A 156 -11.69 -17.28 -1.49
N ARG A 157 -11.64 -16.77 -0.25
CA ARG A 157 -10.58 -15.87 0.21
C ARG A 157 -9.20 -16.54 0.23
N ALA A 158 -9.11 -17.79 0.63
CA ALA A 158 -7.85 -18.53 0.55
C ALA A 158 -7.41 -18.74 -0.91
N ALA A 159 -8.32 -19.14 -1.79
CA ALA A 159 -8.05 -19.26 -3.23
C ALA A 159 -7.60 -17.92 -3.84
N LEU A 160 -8.30 -16.82 -3.49
CA LEU A 160 -7.92 -15.47 -3.89
C LEU A 160 -6.52 -15.11 -3.39
N GLY A 161 -6.22 -15.37 -2.12
CA GLY A 161 -4.92 -15.06 -1.51
C GLY A 161 -3.75 -15.76 -2.20
N VAL A 162 -3.85 -17.08 -2.42
CA VAL A 162 -2.80 -17.86 -3.12
C VAL A 162 -2.56 -17.33 -4.53
N THR A 163 -3.62 -17.03 -5.27
CA THR A 163 -3.51 -16.64 -6.68
C THR A 163 -3.12 -15.17 -6.86
N GLU A 164 -3.60 -14.25 -6.01
CA GLU A 164 -3.17 -12.85 -5.98
C GLU A 164 -1.69 -12.68 -5.63
N ALA A 165 -1.12 -13.60 -4.87
CA ALA A 165 0.30 -13.59 -4.50
C ALA A 165 1.24 -13.59 -5.72
N GLY A 166 0.77 -14.05 -6.89
CA GLY A 166 1.54 -14.03 -8.13
C GLY A 166 1.64 -12.66 -8.80
N ASN A 167 0.81 -11.69 -8.45
CA ASN A 167 0.78 -10.38 -9.10
C ASN A 167 2.14 -9.66 -9.05
N PHE A 168 2.69 -9.41 -7.87
CA PHE A 168 3.95 -8.67 -7.74
C PHE A 168 5.17 -9.38 -8.33
N PRO A 169 5.39 -10.69 -8.12
CA PRO A 169 6.45 -11.42 -8.80
C PRO A 169 6.37 -11.36 -10.32
N ALA A 170 5.17 -11.55 -10.89
CA ALA A 170 4.96 -11.48 -12.34
C ALA A 170 5.16 -10.06 -12.88
N ALA A 171 4.64 -9.05 -12.19
CA ALA A 171 4.80 -7.64 -12.53
C ALA A 171 6.29 -7.24 -12.55
N ASN A 172 7.02 -7.55 -11.49
CA ASN A 172 8.45 -7.25 -11.39
C ASN A 172 9.25 -7.94 -12.50
N LYS A 173 8.90 -9.18 -12.84
CA LYS A 173 9.53 -9.93 -13.91
C LYS A 173 9.23 -9.32 -15.27
N ALA A 174 7.98 -8.95 -15.56
CA ALA A 174 7.59 -8.28 -16.79
C ALA A 174 8.34 -6.95 -16.96
N ILE A 175 8.44 -6.14 -15.89
CA ILE A 175 9.21 -4.89 -15.91
C ILE A 175 10.70 -5.15 -16.10
N ALA A 176 11.26 -6.21 -15.49
CA ALA A 176 12.66 -6.57 -15.66
C ALA A 176 12.99 -7.03 -17.09
N GLU A 177 12.05 -7.66 -17.79
CA GLU A 177 12.18 -8.11 -19.18
C GLU A 177 12.05 -6.97 -20.19
N TRP A 178 11.25 -5.93 -19.88
CA TRP A 178 10.89 -4.86 -20.83
C TRP A 178 11.58 -3.53 -20.58
N PHE A 179 12.29 -3.35 -19.45
CA PHE A 179 12.89 -2.08 -19.09
C PHE A 179 14.37 -2.20 -18.75
N PRO A 180 15.23 -1.33 -19.32
CA PRO A 180 16.62 -1.23 -18.89
C PRO A 180 16.70 -0.69 -17.45
N LYS A 181 17.81 -0.97 -16.73
CA LYS A 181 18.00 -0.57 -15.31
C LYS A 181 17.68 0.89 -15.05
N LYS A 182 18.04 1.79 -15.98
CA LYS A 182 17.83 3.24 -15.84
C LYS A 182 16.37 3.67 -15.78
N GLU A 183 15.45 2.94 -16.41
CA GLU A 183 13.99 3.23 -16.41
C GLU A 183 13.21 2.30 -15.48
N ARG A 184 13.78 1.19 -15.03
CA ARG A 184 13.10 0.14 -14.26
C ARG A 184 12.49 0.67 -12.97
N ALA A 185 13.19 1.55 -12.23
CA ALA A 185 12.66 2.12 -11.00
C ALA A 185 11.41 2.97 -11.24
N LEU A 186 11.38 3.75 -12.32
CA LEU A 186 10.20 4.54 -12.70
C LEU A 186 9.03 3.64 -13.09
N ALA A 187 9.27 2.63 -13.93
CA ALA A 187 8.24 1.68 -14.35
C ALA A 187 7.66 0.89 -13.16
N THR A 188 8.53 0.47 -12.22
CA THR A 188 8.10 -0.18 -10.96
C THR A 188 7.25 0.75 -10.11
N GLY A 189 7.65 2.01 -9.95
CA GLY A 189 6.85 3.00 -9.22
C GLY A 189 5.50 3.23 -9.87
N LEU A 190 5.46 3.29 -11.20
CA LEU A 190 4.23 3.51 -11.94
C LEU A 190 3.25 2.34 -11.77
N TYR A 191 3.67 1.10 -12.00
CA TYR A 191 2.72 -0.02 -11.85
C TYR A 191 2.29 -0.22 -10.40
N ASN A 192 3.18 0.00 -9.41
CA ASN A 192 2.81 -0.06 -8.00
C ASN A 192 1.74 0.96 -7.61
N SER A 193 1.70 2.12 -8.28
CA SER A 193 0.64 3.12 -8.04
C SER A 193 -0.75 2.62 -8.42
N GLY A 194 -0.85 1.58 -9.26
CA GLY A 194 -2.10 0.89 -9.55
C GLY A 194 -2.80 0.36 -8.28
N ALA A 195 -2.04 -0.08 -7.28
CA ALA A 195 -2.58 -0.50 -5.99
C ALA A 195 -3.40 0.61 -5.31
N ASN A 196 -2.88 1.84 -5.34
CA ASN A 196 -3.58 2.99 -4.77
C ASN A 196 -4.83 3.36 -5.60
N VAL A 197 -4.73 3.29 -6.93
CA VAL A 197 -5.88 3.54 -7.82
C VAL A 197 -6.99 2.52 -7.55
N GLY A 198 -6.66 1.22 -7.42
CA GLY A 198 -7.63 0.19 -7.05
C GLY A 198 -8.30 0.46 -5.71
N ALA A 199 -7.52 0.86 -4.70
CA ALA A 199 -8.03 1.20 -3.36
C ALA A 199 -8.91 2.47 -3.36
N ILE A 200 -8.67 3.44 -4.25
CA ILE A 200 -9.49 4.65 -4.41
C ILE A 200 -10.78 4.35 -5.17
N VAL A 201 -10.70 3.56 -6.24
CA VAL A 201 -11.85 3.26 -7.11
C VAL A 201 -12.83 2.30 -6.43
N ALA A 202 -12.34 1.29 -5.70
CA ALA A 202 -13.18 0.28 -5.06
C ALA A 202 -14.32 0.87 -4.19
N PRO A 203 -14.08 1.79 -3.23
CA PRO A 203 -15.16 2.34 -2.40
C PRO A 203 -16.16 3.19 -3.18
N LEU A 204 -15.82 3.65 -4.37
CA LEU A 204 -16.74 4.44 -5.21
C LEU A 204 -17.65 3.54 -6.06
N CYS A 205 -17.14 2.41 -6.57
CA CYS A 205 -17.91 1.55 -7.47
C CYS A 205 -18.56 0.34 -6.77
N VAL A 206 -17.89 -0.30 -5.81
CA VAL A 206 -18.37 -1.56 -5.20
C VAL A 206 -19.69 -1.38 -4.43
N PRO A 207 -19.85 -0.40 -3.52
CA PRO A 207 -21.12 -0.19 -2.83
C PRO A 207 -22.25 0.27 -3.76
N TRP A 208 -21.92 1.01 -4.82
CA TRP A 208 -22.88 1.41 -5.84
C TRP A 208 -23.41 0.18 -6.60
N ILE A 209 -22.54 -0.72 -7.04
CA ILE A 209 -22.92 -1.97 -7.71
C ILE A 209 -23.81 -2.81 -6.77
N ALA A 210 -23.38 -2.98 -5.53
CA ALA A 210 -24.11 -3.78 -4.54
C ALA A 210 -25.50 -3.20 -4.24
N GLY A 211 -25.62 -1.88 -4.17
CA GLY A 211 -26.89 -1.21 -3.91
C GLY A 211 -27.92 -1.30 -5.05
N HIS A 212 -27.47 -1.50 -6.31
CA HIS A 212 -28.35 -1.55 -7.47
C HIS A 212 -28.65 -2.99 -7.95
N TRP A 213 -27.66 -3.90 -7.85
CA TRP A 213 -27.75 -5.24 -8.41
C TRP A 213 -27.52 -6.37 -7.42
N GLY A 214 -27.21 -6.07 -6.17
CA GLY A 214 -26.84 -7.04 -5.14
C GLY A 214 -25.33 -7.18 -4.98
N TRP A 215 -24.91 -7.64 -3.81
CA TRP A 215 -23.51 -7.76 -3.46
C TRP A 215 -22.75 -8.82 -4.30
N GLU A 216 -23.46 -9.83 -4.79
CA GLU A 216 -22.93 -10.88 -5.66
C GLU A 216 -22.34 -10.28 -6.93
N TRP A 217 -23.05 -9.31 -7.51
CA TRP A 217 -22.60 -8.63 -8.73
C TRP A 217 -21.35 -7.81 -8.52
N ALA A 218 -21.09 -7.31 -7.32
CA ALA A 218 -19.83 -6.63 -7.03
C ALA A 218 -18.64 -7.58 -7.18
N PHE A 219 -18.73 -8.82 -6.70
CA PHE A 219 -17.70 -9.84 -6.89
C PHE A 219 -17.61 -10.35 -8.33
N ILE A 220 -18.75 -10.55 -9.00
CA ILE A 220 -18.78 -11.00 -10.40
C ILE A 220 -18.14 -9.97 -11.31
N LEU A 221 -18.52 -8.71 -11.22
CA LEU A 221 -18.05 -7.67 -12.13
C LEU A 221 -16.57 -7.35 -11.90
N THR A 222 -16.11 -7.28 -10.65
CA THR A 222 -14.69 -7.01 -10.39
C THR A 222 -13.80 -8.16 -10.89
N GLY A 223 -14.19 -9.41 -10.65
CA GLY A 223 -13.48 -10.55 -11.20
C GLY A 223 -13.55 -10.64 -12.73
N ALA A 224 -14.70 -10.27 -13.33
CA ALA A 224 -14.85 -10.25 -14.80
C ALA A 224 -13.94 -9.22 -15.47
N VAL A 225 -13.71 -8.06 -14.83
CA VAL A 225 -12.73 -7.06 -15.33
C VAL A 225 -11.34 -7.67 -15.39
N GLY A 226 -10.96 -8.51 -14.43
CA GLY A 226 -9.71 -9.26 -14.48
C GLY A 226 -9.66 -10.20 -15.69
N LEU A 227 -10.71 -10.97 -15.95
CA LEU A 227 -10.77 -11.85 -17.13
C LEU A 227 -10.72 -11.07 -18.45
N LEU A 228 -11.37 -9.90 -18.52
CA LEU A 228 -11.30 -9.02 -19.70
C LEU A 228 -9.86 -8.53 -19.94
N TRP A 229 -9.11 -8.23 -18.88
CA TRP A 229 -7.71 -7.84 -18.97
C TRP A 229 -6.85 -8.92 -19.68
N LEU A 230 -7.16 -10.20 -19.53
CA LEU A 230 -6.44 -11.29 -20.19
C LEU A 230 -6.43 -11.16 -21.71
N ALA A 231 -7.53 -10.68 -22.32
CA ALA A 231 -7.58 -10.47 -23.76
C ALA A 231 -6.51 -9.46 -24.21
N PHE A 232 -6.34 -8.38 -23.46
CA PHE A 232 -5.29 -7.39 -23.71
C PHE A 232 -3.89 -7.97 -23.42
N TRP A 233 -3.74 -8.75 -22.33
CA TRP A 233 -2.47 -9.37 -22.00
C TRP A 233 -1.99 -10.33 -23.08
N TYR A 234 -2.83 -11.22 -23.56
CA TYR A 234 -2.44 -12.20 -24.58
C TYR A 234 -2.16 -11.56 -25.95
N THR A 235 -2.82 -10.46 -26.28
CA THR A 235 -2.62 -9.75 -27.57
C THR A 235 -1.41 -8.81 -27.55
N ILE A 236 -1.14 -8.16 -26.40
CA ILE A 236 -0.13 -7.11 -26.33
C ILE A 236 1.20 -7.65 -25.76
N TYR A 237 1.17 -8.54 -24.77
CA TYR A 237 2.38 -9.04 -24.14
C TYR A 237 2.97 -10.25 -24.87
N ASP A 238 4.26 -10.18 -25.18
CA ASP A 238 5.15 -11.29 -25.50
C ASP A 238 6.56 -10.97 -24.97
N SER A 239 7.54 -11.87 -25.19
CA SER A 239 8.92 -11.49 -24.89
C SER A 239 9.40 -10.41 -25.89
N PRO A 240 10.35 -9.52 -25.50
CA PRO A 240 10.92 -8.55 -26.43
C PRO A 240 11.46 -9.19 -27.70
N ALA A 241 12.10 -10.37 -27.59
CA ALA A 241 12.63 -11.12 -28.73
C ALA A 241 11.55 -11.61 -29.70
N ASP A 242 10.42 -12.11 -29.17
CA ASP A 242 9.30 -12.58 -30.00
C ASP A 242 8.58 -11.41 -30.65
N LYS A 243 8.45 -10.27 -29.97
CA LYS A 243 7.88 -9.04 -30.54
C LYS A 243 8.76 -8.47 -31.65
N LEU A 244 10.08 -8.54 -31.53
CA LEU A 244 11.01 -8.16 -32.59
C LEU A 244 10.83 -9.08 -33.81
N LYS A 245 10.84 -10.41 -33.61
CA LYS A 245 10.64 -11.38 -34.69
C LYS A 245 9.33 -11.18 -35.44
N SER A 246 8.26 -10.79 -34.72
CA SER A 246 6.93 -10.52 -35.34
C SER A 246 6.82 -9.14 -35.96
N GLY A 247 7.87 -8.33 -35.98
CA GLY A 247 7.86 -6.98 -36.55
C GLY A 247 7.05 -5.94 -35.75
N LYS A 248 6.59 -6.29 -34.54
CA LYS A 248 5.78 -5.42 -33.66
C LYS A 248 6.64 -4.58 -32.71
N LEU A 249 7.95 -4.80 -32.67
CA LEU A 249 8.94 -4.04 -31.90
C LEU A 249 10.02 -3.58 -32.86
N SER A 250 10.42 -2.31 -32.77
CA SER A 250 11.55 -1.80 -33.56
C SER A 250 12.89 -2.32 -33.02
N GLN A 251 13.89 -2.49 -33.91
CA GLN A 251 15.23 -2.87 -33.49
C GLN A 251 15.82 -1.86 -32.48
N ALA A 252 15.58 -0.57 -32.70
CA ALA A 252 16.06 0.48 -31.80
C ALA A 252 15.48 0.39 -30.39
N GLU A 253 14.18 0.03 -30.24
CA GLU A 253 13.58 -0.19 -28.91
C GLU A 253 14.08 -1.50 -28.28
N TYR A 254 14.29 -2.54 -29.07
CA TYR A 254 14.86 -3.80 -28.60
C TYR A 254 16.27 -3.59 -28.03
N ASP A 255 17.15 -2.91 -28.78
CA ASP A 255 18.53 -2.61 -28.38
C ASP A 255 18.54 -1.71 -27.13
N PHE A 256 17.62 -0.76 -27.05
CA PHE A 256 17.47 0.08 -25.85
C PHE A 256 17.04 -0.72 -24.61
N ILE A 257 16.08 -1.65 -24.72
CA ILE A 257 15.66 -2.53 -23.63
C ILE A 257 16.86 -3.36 -23.12
N HIS A 258 17.72 -3.78 -24.03
CA HIS A 258 18.85 -4.66 -23.75
C HIS A 258 20.18 -3.90 -23.54
N SER A 259 20.16 -2.58 -23.50
CA SER A 259 21.35 -1.72 -23.43
C SER A 259 22.27 -1.94 -22.21
N ASP A 260 21.83 -2.72 -21.22
CA ASP A 260 22.56 -3.01 -19.99
C ASP A 260 22.58 -4.51 -19.62
N LEU A 261 22.38 -5.39 -20.60
CA LEU A 261 22.34 -6.85 -20.40
C LEU A 261 23.64 -7.39 -19.81
N ASP A 262 24.78 -7.00 -20.33
CA ASP A 262 26.09 -7.49 -19.89
C ASP A 262 26.34 -7.16 -18.40
N GLU A 263 25.93 -5.96 -17.96
CA GLU A 263 26.01 -5.58 -16.55
C GLU A 263 25.03 -6.37 -15.70
N GLN A 264 23.83 -6.69 -16.23
CA GLN A 264 22.84 -7.48 -15.50
C GLN A 264 23.27 -8.92 -15.34
N GLU A 265 23.87 -9.53 -16.37
CA GLU A 265 24.38 -10.90 -16.32
C GLU A 265 25.57 -11.01 -15.39
N ALA A 266 26.49 -10.05 -15.40
CA ALA A 266 27.60 -9.98 -14.45
C ALA A 266 27.08 -9.86 -13.00
N GLU A 267 26.11 -8.98 -12.72
CA GLU A 267 25.50 -8.87 -11.38
C GLU A 267 24.74 -10.15 -10.95
N ARG A 268 24.05 -10.81 -11.88
CA ARG A 268 23.36 -12.10 -11.59
C ARG A 268 24.35 -13.21 -11.29
N ALA A 269 25.43 -13.30 -12.04
CA ALA A 269 26.49 -14.29 -11.83
C ALA A 269 27.16 -14.10 -10.46
N ASP A 270 27.43 -12.87 -10.03
CA ASP A 270 27.99 -12.56 -8.72
C ASP A 270 27.02 -12.89 -7.57
N VAL A 271 25.74 -12.56 -7.74
CA VAL A 271 24.69 -12.89 -6.74
C VAL A 271 24.45 -14.40 -6.66
N ALA A 272 24.52 -15.12 -7.80
CA ALA A 272 24.27 -16.56 -7.83
C ALA A 272 25.41 -17.38 -7.19
N LYS A 273 26.65 -16.88 -7.24
CA LYS A 273 27.84 -17.56 -6.67
C LYS A 273 27.83 -17.63 -5.15
N GLU A 274 27.11 -16.73 -4.47
CA GLU A 274 27.11 -16.63 -3.01
C GLU A 274 25.70 -16.64 -2.43
N LYS A 275 25.06 -17.81 -2.34
CA LYS A 275 23.78 -17.96 -1.62
C LYS A 275 24.00 -17.75 -0.13
N VAL A 276 23.43 -16.69 0.43
CA VAL A 276 23.45 -16.44 1.87
C VAL A 276 22.30 -17.23 2.52
N SER A 277 22.64 -18.10 3.48
CA SER A 277 21.62 -18.86 4.23
C SER A 277 20.73 -17.92 5.06
N TRP A 278 19.43 -18.17 5.06
CA TRP A 278 18.49 -17.43 5.90
C TRP A 278 18.83 -17.54 7.39
N PHE A 279 19.29 -18.71 7.85
CA PHE A 279 19.73 -18.90 9.25
C PHE A 279 20.87 -17.95 9.61
N ARG A 280 21.84 -17.75 8.70
CA ARG A 280 22.92 -16.77 8.91
C ARG A 280 22.38 -15.34 8.96
N LEU A 281 21.39 -15.00 8.15
CA LEU A 281 20.79 -13.66 8.18
C LEU A 281 20.06 -13.38 9.50
N LEU A 282 19.43 -14.37 10.11
CA LEU A 282 18.75 -14.27 11.41
C LEU A 282 19.70 -14.05 12.59
N THR A 283 21.02 -14.24 12.44
CA THR A 283 22.01 -13.92 13.50
C THR A 283 22.31 -12.43 13.61
N PHE A 284 21.95 -11.62 12.62
CA PHE A 284 22.26 -10.17 12.60
C PHE A 284 21.16 -9.33 13.27
N ARG A 285 21.56 -8.41 14.15
CA ARG A 285 20.63 -7.42 14.78
C ARG A 285 19.90 -6.57 13.74
N GLN A 286 20.54 -6.28 12.62
CA GLN A 286 19.97 -5.51 11.50
C GLN A 286 18.77 -6.22 10.87
N THR A 287 18.80 -7.55 10.77
CA THR A 287 17.66 -8.34 10.31
C THR A 287 16.49 -8.19 11.27
N TRP A 288 16.73 -8.32 12.58
CA TRP A 288 15.68 -8.20 13.58
C TRP A 288 15.11 -6.79 13.69
N ALA A 289 15.93 -5.75 13.47
CA ALA A 289 15.43 -4.39 13.40
C ALA A 289 14.40 -4.23 12.26
N PHE A 290 14.70 -4.77 11.08
CA PHE A 290 13.77 -4.75 9.95
C PHE A 290 12.53 -5.64 10.20
N VAL A 291 12.73 -6.85 10.71
CA VAL A 291 11.67 -7.81 11.06
C VAL A 291 10.67 -7.20 12.04
N LEU A 292 11.15 -6.63 13.16
CA LEU A 292 10.29 -5.99 14.16
C LEU A 292 9.60 -4.74 13.59
N GLY A 293 10.31 -3.96 12.77
CA GLY A 293 9.72 -2.82 12.09
C GLY A 293 8.53 -3.24 11.22
N LYS A 294 8.67 -4.27 10.40
CA LYS A 294 7.61 -4.81 9.54
C LYS A 294 6.49 -5.47 10.35
N PHE A 295 6.85 -6.29 11.33
CA PHE A 295 5.89 -6.99 12.20
C PHE A 295 4.94 -6.03 12.92
N LEU A 296 5.44 -4.88 13.37
CA LEU A 296 4.63 -3.89 14.09
C LEU A 296 3.84 -2.97 13.17
N THR A 297 4.36 -2.63 11.99
CA THR A 297 3.76 -1.55 11.18
C THR A 297 2.90 -2.04 10.01
N ASP A 298 3.21 -3.18 9.37
CA ASP A 298 2.38 -3.73 8.28
C ASP A 298 0.97 -4.12 8.75
N PRO A 299 0.77 -4.67 9.96
CA PRO A 299 -0.55 -4.95 10.51
C PRO A 299 -1.51 -3.76 10.47
N ILE A 300 -0.99 -2.55 10.63
CA ILE A 300 -1.80 -1.33 10.69
C ILE A 300 -2.43 -1.03 9.32
N TRP A 301 -1.68 -1.25 8.24
CA TRP A 301 -2.22 -1.15 6.89
C TRP A 301 -3.35 -2.15 6.64
N TRP A 302 -3.16 -3.42 7.03
CA TRP A 302 -4.17 -4.46 6.91
C TRP A 302 -5.42 -4.15 7.73
N PHE A 303 -5.24 -3.59 8.94
CA PHE A 303 -6.36 -3.16 9.76
C PHE A 303 -7.17 -2.06 9.07
N PHE A 304 -6.55 -0.99 8.59
CA PHE A 304 -7.27 0.05 7.87
C PHE A 304 -7.93 -0.46 6.59
N LEU A 305 -7.26 -1.34 5.85
CA LEU A 305 -7.80 -1.88 4.62
C LEU A 305 -9.15 -2.61 4.83
N PHE A 306 -9.26 -3.37 5.91
CA PHE A 306 -10.42 -4.23 6.14
C PHE A 306 -11.44 -3.68 7.14
N TRP A 307 -11.07 -2.78 8.03
CA TRP A 307 -11.97 -2.28 9.08
C TRP A 307 -12.32 -0.79 8.97
N LEU A 308 -11.57 0.01 8.21
CA LEU A 308 -11.88 1.44 8.01
C LEU A 308 -13.30 1.66 7.44
N PRO A 309 -13.75 0.94 6.38
CA PRO A 309 -15.11 1.11 5.88
C PRO A 309 -16.17 0.91 6.97
N SER A 310 -16.06 -0.20 7.72
CA SER A 310 -16.99 -0.52 8.81
C SER A 310 -16.97 0.49 9.95
N PHE A 311 -15.79 1.03 10.28
CA PHE A 311 -15.66 2.09 11.29
C PHE A 311 -16.43 3.36 10.88
N LEU A 312 -16.21 3.84 9.65
CA LEU A 312 -16.86 5.07 9.16
C LEU A 312 -18.38 4.87 8.99
N GLU A 313 -18.79 3.71 8.54
CA GLU A 313 -20.21 3.38 8.43
C GLU A 313 -20.87 3.29 9.81
N GLY A 314 -20.17 2.72 10.80
CA GLY A 314 -20.60 2.68 12.19
C GLY A 314 -20.75 4.08 12.81
N GLU A 315 -19.80 4.98 12.54
CA GLU A 315 -19.89 6.39 12.98
C GLU A 315 -21.10 7.10 12.38
N ASN A 316 -21.38 6.88 11.09
CA ASN A 316 -22.60 7.41 10.47
C ASN A 316 -23.86 6.84 11.13
N ALA A 317 -23.94 5.53 11.35
CA ALA A 317 -25.09 4.89 12.00
C ALA A 317 -25.31 5.44 13.42
N ARG A 318 -24.25 5.68 14.18
CA ARG A 318 -24.32 6.31 15.50
C ARG A 318 -24.91 7.72 15.43
N LYS A 319 -24.41 8.57 14.50
CA LYS A 319 -24.95 9.95 14.33
C LYS A 319 -26.41 9.95 13.91
N VAL A 320 -26.81 9.07 13.01
CA VAL A 320 -28.22 8.91 12.64
C VAL A 320 -29.06 8.56 13.86
N LYS A 321 -28.61 7.58 14.66
CA LYS A 321 -29.32 7.18 15.88
C LYS A 321 -29.44 8.32 16.89
N GLU A 322 -28.35 9.03 17.18
CA GLU A 322 -28.34 10.18 18.10
C GLU A 322 -29.30 11.28 17.63
N TYR A 323 -29.28 11.61 16.32
CA TYR A 323 -30.15 12.62 15.74
C TYR A 323 -31.64 12.26 15.81
N LEU A 324 -31.99 11.01 15.51
CA LEU A 324 -33.37 10.53 15.55
C LEU A 324 -33.92 10.46 16.98
N VAL A 325 -33.10 10.23 18.00
CA VAL A 325 -33.50 10.30 19.41
C VAL A 325 -33.89 11.74 19.80
N THR A 326 -33.15 12.74 19.31
CA THR A 326 -33.44 14.15 19.58
C THR A 326 -34.49 14.75 18.65
N ASN A 327 -34.76 14.12 17.51
CA ASN A 327 -35.72 14.56 16.49
C ASN A 327 -36.65 13.40 16.07
N PRO A 328 -37.56 12.91 16.94
CA PRO A 328 -38.34 11.69 16.69
C PRO A 328 -39.33 11.81 15.52
N GLY A 329 -39.62 13.02 15.04
CA GLY A 329 -40.48 13.28 13.86
C GLY A 329 -39.73 13.51 12.54
N TYR A 330 -38.44 13.25 12.49
CA TYR A 330 -37.65 13.48 11.27
C TYR A 330 -38.03 12.51 10.16
N THR A 331 -38.42 13.04 8.99
CA THR A 331 -38.83 12.29 7.79
C THR A 331 -37.90 12.53 6.58
N GLY A 332 -36.84 13.32 6.74
CA GLY A 332 -35.87 13.60 5.69
C GLY A 332 -34.89 12.46 5.44
N GLU A 333 -34.02 12.63 4.45
CA GLU A 333 -32.99 11.64 4.13
C GLU A 333 -31.92 11.57 5.22
N LYS A 334 -31.41 10.37 5.48
CA LYS A 334 -30.33 10.15 6.46
C LYS A 334 -29.04 10.89 6.09
N SER A 335 -28.82 11.13 4.79
CA SER A 335 -27.71 11.92 4.25
C SER A 335 -27.72 13.38 4.69
N ASP A 336 -28.88 13.95 5.00
CA ASP A 336 -29.05 15.34 5.37
C ASP A 336 -28.80 15.59 6.86
N ILE A 337 -28.63 14.52 7.63
CA ILE A 337 -28.36 14.61 9.07
C ILE A 337 -26.97 15.17 9.31
N PRO A 338 -26.83 16.21 10.17
CA PRO A 338 -25.54 16.83 10.46
C PRO A 338 -24.47 15.83 10.92
N GLY A 339 -23.33 15.83 10.25
CA GLY A 339 -22.18 14.97 10.56
C GLY A 339 -22.24 13.57 9.94
N VAL A 340 -23.32 13.20 9.25
CA VAL A 340 -23.34 12.04 8.36
C VAL A 340 -22.59 12.41 7.07
N ILE A 341 -21.73 11.51 6.59
CA ILE A 341 -20.89 11.74 5.41
C ILE A 341 -21.01 10.56 4.44
N SER A 342 -20.68 10.77 3.17
CA SER A 342 -20.43 9.66 2.27
C SER A 342 -19.18 8.89 2.73
N TRP A 343 -19.36 7.79 3.47
CA TRP A 343 -18.26 6.99 3.98
C TRP A 343 -17.41 6.40 2.85
N THR A 344 -18.01 6.09 1.70
CA THR A 344 -17.33 5.59 0.50
C THR A 344 -16.37 6.63 -0.06
N PHE A 345 -16.82 7.87 -0.18
CA PHE A 345 -15.98 9.00 -0.58
C PHE A 345 -14.89 9.27 0.45
N ALA A 346 -15.20 9.19 1.74
CA ALA A 346 -14.23 9.37 2.82
C ALA A 346 -13.10 8.32 2.76
N VAL A 347 -13.42 7.05 2.49
CA VAL A 347 -12.41 6.00 2.28
C VAL A 347 -11.52 6.32 1.08
N ALA A 348 -12.10 6.77 -0.04
CA ALA A 348 -11.33 7.18 -1.22
C ALA A 348 -10.39 8.37 -0.90
N VAL A 349 -10.84 9.35 -0.10
CA VAL A 349 -10.01 10.47 0.37
C VAL A 349 -8.83 9.95 1.21
N VAL A 350 -9.06 9.02 2.14
CA VAL A 350 -7.98 8.43 2.96
C VAL A 350 -6.90 7.81 2.09
N TYR A 351 -7.25 7.01 1.08
CA TYR A 351 -6.26 6.39 0.20
C TYR A 351 -5.58 7.39 -0.73
N THR A 352 -6.28 8.44 -1.15
CA THR A 352 -5.67 9.53 -1.94
C THR A 352 -4.60 10.27 -1.13
N VAL A 353 -4.89 10.61 0.12
CA VAL A 353 -3.93 11.25 1.04
C VAL A 353 -2.78 10.30 1.37
N SER A 354 -3.04 8.99 1.52
CA SER A 354 -2.00 7.98 1.70
C SER A 354 -1.01 7.95 0.53
N THR A 355 -1.49 8.11 -0.70
CA THR A 355 -0.63 8.19 -1.89
C THR A 355 0.31 9.37 -1.83
N ALA A 356 -0.18 10.55 -1.42
CA ALA A 356 0.66 11.72 -1.21
C ALA A 356 1.72 11.48 -0.12
N GLY A 357 1.36 10.72 0.93
CA GLY A 357 2.28 10.29 1.98
C GLY A 357 3.47 9.48 1.46
N SER A 358 3.26 8.59 0.50
CA SER A 358 4.34 7.82 -0.13
C SER A 358 5.37 8.72 -0.84
N ILE A 359 4.89 9.75 -1.55
CA ILE A 359 5.75 10.74 -2.22
C ILE A 359 6.55 11.54 -1.19
N PHE A 360 5.88 12.00 -0.13
CA PHE A 360 6.51 12.75 0.97
C PHE A 360 7.55 11.91 1.70
N GLY A 361 7.30 10.59 1.84
CA GLY A 361 8.21 9.62 2.42
C GLY A 361 9.56 9.54 1.70
N GLY A 362 9.57 9.63 0.38
CA GLY A 362 10.81 9.71 -0.40
C GLY A 362 11.47 11.11 -0.40
N TRP A 363 10.64 12.15 -0.38
CA TRP A 363 11.10 13.55 -0.47
C TRP A 363 11.82 14.02 0.80
N LEU A 364 11.29 13.73 1.99
CA LEU A 364 11.82 14.26 3.25
C LEU A 364 13.26 13.83 3.54
N PRO A 365 13.65 12.53 3.50
CA PRO A 365 15.03 12.12 3.71
C PRO A 365 15.97 12.74 2.68
N LYS A 366 15.56 12.79 1.41
CA LYS A 366 16.34 13.41 0.34
C LYS A 366 16.58 14.89 0.61
N ARG A 367 15.58 15.62 1.06
CA ARG A 367 15.68 17.04 1.42
C ARG A 367 16.67 17.28 2.56
N LEU A 368 16.61 16.44 3.60
CA LEU A 368 17.53 16.51 4.75
C LEU A 368 18.97 16.22 4.35
N ILE A 369 19.20 15.20 3.51
CA ILE A 369 20.54 14.84 3.01
C ILE A 369 21.10 15.96 2.14
N ASN A 370 20.30 16.50 1.22
CA ASN A 370 20.72 17.63 0.38
C ASN A 370 20.98 18.91 1.20
N GLY A 371 20.38 19.04 2.38
CA GLY A 371 20.66 20.10 3.36
C GLY A 371 21.93 19.88 4.18
N GLY A 372 22.75 18.85 3.87
CA GLY A 372 24.03 18.57 4.53
C GLY A 372 23.95 17.62 5.74
N MET A 373 22.78 17.05 6.01
CA MET A 373 22.64 16.06 7.10
C MET A 373 23.22 14.71 6.68
N ASP A 374 23.91 14.05 7.59
CA ASP A 374 24.37 12.67 7.40
C ASP A 374 23.19 11.73 7.05
N ALA A 375 23.37 10.86 6.05
CA ALA A 375 22.31 10.03 5.51
C ALA A 375 21.63 9.14 6.57
N ASN A 376 22.41 8.59 7.52
CA ASN A 376 21.85 7.78 8.60
C ASN A 376 20.99 8.61 9.55
N LYS A 377 21.46 9.82 9.92
CA LYS A 377 20.70 10.74 10.77
C LYS A 377 19.43 11.22 10.05
N ALA A 378 19.54 11.59 8.77
CA ALA A 378 18.43 12.06 7.96
C ALA A 378 17.31 11.02 7.85
N ARG A 379 17.66 9.75 7.57
CA ARG A 379 16.69 8.66 7.48
C ARG A 379 16.02 8.37 8.82
N LYS A 380 16.80 8.31 9.92
CA LYS A 380 16.24 8.07 11.25
C LYS A 380 15.33 9.20 11.72
N LEU A 381 15.71 10.45 11.44
CA LEU A 381 14.87 11.61 11.74
C LEU A 381 13.58 11.59 10.91
N ALA A 382 13.66 11.31 9.61
CA ALA A 382 12.48 11.19 8.77
C ALA A 382 11.53 10.07 9.26
N MET A 383 12.07 8.89 9.58
CA MET A 383 11.29 7.79 10.14
C MET A 383 10.70 8.15 11.52
N PHE A 384 11.41 8.90 12.35
CA PHE A 384 10.85 9.39 13.62
C PHE A 384 9.66 10.31 13.39
N ILE A 385 9.78 11.27 12.48
CA ILE A 385 8.71 12.18 12.12
C ILE A 385 7.50 11.38 11.63
N PHE A 386 7.70 10.40 10.72
CA PHE A 386 6.63 9.54 10.24
C PHE A 386 6.04 8.65 11.33
N ALA A 387 6.79 8.29 12.35
CA ALA A 387 6.29 7.50 13.49
C ALA A 387 5.40 8.32 14.44
N LEU A 388 5.49 9.65 14.45
CA LEU A 388 4.66 10.52 15.29
C LEU A 388 3.26 10.72 14.70
N PHE A 389 3.12 10.80 13.39
CA PHE A 389 1.83 11.10 12.75
C PHE A 389 0.75 10.03 12.99
N PRO A 390 1.03 8.71 13.04
CA PRO A 390 0.02 7.72 13.38
C PRO A 390 -0.61 7.89 14.76
N LEU A 391 0.06 8.60 15.68
CA LEU A 391 -0.53 8.96 16.98
C LEU A 391 -1.82 9.80 16.84
N THR A 392 -2.02 10.49 15.73
CA THR A 392 -3.25 11.25 15.47
C THR A 392 -4.50 10.36 15.50
N VAL A 393 -4.37 9.08 15.15
CA VAL A 393 -5.50 8.14 15.14
C VAL A 393 -6.07 7.89 16.56
N LEU A 394 -5.31 8.15 17.61
CA LEU A 394 -5.79 8.08 19.00
C LEU A 394 -6.94 9.05 19.26
N LEU A 395 -7.03 10.10 18.46
CA LEU A 395 -8.08 11.10 18.54
C LEU A 395 -9.27 10.78 17.64
N ALA A 396 -9.18 9.77 16.76
CA ALA A 396 -10.17 9.49 15.72
C ALA A 396 -11.58 9.33 16.27
N SER A 397 -11.79 8.47 17.28
CA SER A 397 -13.11 8.26 17.87
C SER A 397 -13.65 9.50 18.58
N ARG A 398 -12.79 10.25 19.32
CA ARG A 398 -13.21 11.48 20.03
C ARG A 398 -13.57 12.60 19.07
N LEU A 399 -12.74 12.84 18.07
CA LEU A 399 -12.95 13.87 17.06
C LEU A 399 -14.10 13.48 16.11
N GLY A 400 -14.26 12.20 15.80
CA GLY A 400 -15.37 11.65 15.03
C GLY A 400 -16.72 11.88 15.70
N ALA A 401 -16.77 11.86 17.03
CA ALA A 401 -17.97 12.22 17.79
C ALA A 401 -18.43 13.67 17.51
N ILE A 402 -17.48 14.61 17.32
CA ILE A 402 -17.77 16.00 16.96
C ILE A 402 -18.17 16.09 15.48
N ASN A 403 -17.31 15.59 14.60
CA ASN A 403 -17.54 15.57 13.14
C ASN A 403 -16.78 14.40 12.53
N THR A 404 -17.46 13.57 11.74
CA THR A 404 -16.89 12.36 11.10
C THR A 404 -15.68 12.73 10.21
N TRP A 405 -15.66 13.91 9.56
CA TRP A 405 -14.51 14.35 8.77
C TRP A 405 -13.23 14.54 9.60
N TYR A 406 -13.32 14.82 10.89
CA TYR A 406 -12.14 14.92 11.75
C TYR A 406 -11.54 13.53 12.01
N ALA A 407 -12.38 12.48 12.16
CA ALA A 407 -11.87 11.12 12.20
C ALA A 407 -11.22 10.73 10.87
N VAL A 408 -11.84 11.06 9.73
CA VAL A 408 -11.26 10.84 8.40
C VAL A 408 -9.90 11.51 8.26
N ALA A 409 -9.76 12.77 8.70
CA ALA A 409 -8.50 13.51 8.64
C ALA A 409 -7.39 12.85 9.47
N THR A 410 -7.69 12.44 10.71
CA THR A 410 -6.70 11.77 11.58
C THR A 410 -6.25 10.43 11.01
N ILE A 411 -7.18 9.63 10.47
CA ILE A 411 -6.89 8.34 9.84
C ILE A 411 -6.12 8.55 8.51
N ALA A 412 -6.50 9.53 7.71
CA ALA A 412 -5.81 9.86 6.46
C ALA A 412 -4.34 10.24 6.71
N ILE A 413 -4.07 11.04 7.75
CA ILE A 413 -2.71 11.40 8.18
C ILE A 413 -1.94 10.14 8.62
N ALA A 414 -2.57 9.25 9.39
CA ALA A 414 -1.95 8.00 9.82
C ALA A 414 -1.63 7.07 8.64
N CYS A 415 -2.53 6.93 7.67
CA CYS A 415 -2.31 6.15 6.45
C CYS A 415 -1.22 6.75 5.56
N ALA A 416 -1.16 8.08 5.44
CA ALA A 416 -0.09 8.78 4.73
C ALA A 416 1.28 8.54 5.40
N ALA A 417 1.30 8.59 6.72
CA ALA A 417 2.52 8.29 7.49
C ALA A 417 2.95 6.82 7.35
N HIS A 418 2.00 5.87 7.31
CA HIS A 418 2.30 4.47 7.00
C HIS A 418 2.96 4.34 5.62
N ALA A 419 2.41 4.97 4.59
CA ALA A 419 2.98 4.92 3.24
C ALA A 419 4.38 5.53 3.19
N ALA A 420 4.60 6.64 3.88
CA ALA A 420 5.92 7.27 4.04
C ALA A 420 6.91 6.38 4.81
N TRP A 421 6.46 5.76 5.89
CA TRP A 421 7.25 4.80 6.67
C TRP A 421 7.63 3.59 5.84
N SER A 422 6.66 2.98 5.14
CA SER A 422 6.88 1.80 4.30
C SER A 422 7.93 2.04 3.22
N ALA A 423 7.91 3.20 2.56
CA ALA A 423 8.94 3.57 1.58
C ALA A 423 10.35 3.63 2.19
N ASN A 424 10.47 4.08 3.45
CA ASN A 424 11.75 4.24 4.12
C ASN A 424 12.28 2.95 4.75
N ILE A 425 11.43 2.11 5.32
CA ILE A 425 11.87 0.88 5.99
C ILE A 425 12.56 -0.09 5.01
N PHE A 426 12.10 -0.18 3.77
CA PHE A 426 12.77 -0.98 2.73
C PHE A 426 14.15 -0.43 2.35
N THR A 427 14.31 0.90 2.34
CA THR A 427 15.62 1.50 2.07
C THR A 427 16.64 1.22 3.16
N THR A 428 16.21 1.04 4.42
CA THR A 428 17.14 0.65 5.50
C THR A 428 17.80 -0.70 5.26
N VAL A 429 17.10 -1.64 4.61
CA VAL A 429 17.69 -2.94 4.24
C VAL A 429 18.82 -2.75 3.22
N SER A 430 18.57 -1.94 2.19
CA SER A 430 19.60 -1.66 1.17
C SER A 430 20.82 -0.91 1.72
N ASP A 431 20.64 -0.14 2.80
CA ASP A 431 21.72 0.56 3.47
C ASP A 431 22.59 -0.36 4.34
N MET A 432 21.99 -1.39 4.92
CA MET A 432 22.64 -2.26 5.90
C MET A 432 23.18 -3.56 5.31
N PHE A 433 22.59 -4.04 4.22
CA PHE A 433 22.94 -5.33 3.63
C PHE A 433 23.59 -5.21 2.25
N PRO A 434 24.53 -6.11 1.90
CA PRO A 434 25.02 -6.22 0.53
C PRO A 434 23.89 -6.68 -0.40
N LYS A 435 23.98 -6.33 -1.70
CA LYS A 435 22.95 -6.61 -2.72
C LYS A 435 22.45 -8.07 -2.69
N LYS A 436 23.37 -9.05 -2.47
CA LYS A 436 23.10 -10.49 -2.41
C LYS A 436 22.15 -10.93 -1.27
N ALA A 437 22.02 -10.13 -0.22
CA ALA A 437 21.17 -10.44 0.96
C ALA A 437 19.88 -9.64 1.01
N VAL A 438 19.76 -8.53 0.27
CA VAL A 438 18.60 -7.61 0.35
C VAL A 438 17.28 -8.34 0.09
N ALA A 439 17.20 -9.16 -0.96
CA ALA A 439 15.98 -9.88 -1.30
C ALA A 439 15.56 -10.87 -0.19
N SER A 440 16.52 -11.61 0.38
CA SER A 440 16.26 -12.57 1.44
C SER A 440 15.81 -11.88 2.73
N VAL A 441 16.45 -10.78 3.14
CA VAL A 441 16.06 -10.02 4.33
C VAL A 441 14.68 -9.40 4.13
N THR A 442 14.40 -8.86 2.94
CA THR A 442 13.08 -8.32 2.58
C THR A 442 11.99 -9.40 2.67
N GLY A 443 12.30 -10.64 2.21
CA GLY A 443 11.38 -11.77 2.32
C GLY A 443 11.09 -12.15 3.78
N ILE A 444 12.13 -12.23 4.63
CA ILE A 444 11.97 -12.51 6.06
C ILE A 444 11.10 -11.45 6.74
N GLY A 445 11.34 -10.17 6.47
CA GLY A 445 10.52 -9.09 7.01
C GLY A 445 9.09 -9.08 6.48
N GLY A 446 8.89 -9.42 5.20
CA GLY A 446 7.56 -9.57 4.61
C GLY A 446 6.74 -10.67 5.28
N MET A 447 7.36 -11.82 5.60
CA MET A 447 6.72 -12.88 6.40
C MET A 447 6.34 -12.39 7.80
N ALA A 448 7.22 -11.65 8.47
CA ALA A 448 6.93 -11.07 9.77
C ALA A 448 5.74 -10.09 9.71
N GLY A 449 5.67 -9.25 8.67
CA GLY A 449 4.53 -8.37 8.42
C GLY A 449 3.22 -9.14 8.21
N ALA A 450 3.26 -10.26 7.47
CA ALA A 450 2.09 -11.12 7.27
C ALA A 450 1.61 -11.76 8.58
N VAL A 451 2.52 -12.28 9.40
CA VAL A 451 2.19 -12.82 10.74
C VAL A 451 1.56 -11.75 11.62
N GLY A 452 2.14 -10.53 11.64
CA GLY A 452 1.54 -9.39 12.34
C GLY A 452 0.14 -9.05 11.83
N GLY A 453 -0.08 -9.11 10.50
CA GLY A 453 -1.39 -8.92 9.87
C GLY A 453 -2.44 -9.92 10.35
N ILE A 454 -2.08 -11.19 10.46
CA ILE A 454 -2.94 -12.24 11.00
C ILE A 454 -3.30 -11.96 12.47
N LEU A 455 -2.32 -11.55 13.26
CA LEU A 455 -2.53 -11.25 14.68
C LEU A 455 -3.45 -10.05 14.89
N ILE A 456 -3.28 -8.95 14.14
CA ILE A 456 -4.16 -7.79 14.26
C ILE A 456 -5.58 -8.11 13.77
N ALA A 457 -5.74 -8.91 12.71
CA ALA A 457 -7.05 -9.34 12.24
C ALA A 457 -7.77 -10.17 13.32
N ARG A 458 -7.07 -11.10 13.98
CA ARG A 458 -7.62 -11.88 15.09
C ARG A 458 -7.95 -11.00 16.30
N ALA A 459 -7.06 -10.08 16.66
CA ALA A 459 -7.29 -9.15 17.75
C ALA A 459 -8.50 -8.25 17.48
N ALA A 460 -8.64 -7.72 16.25
CA ALA A 460 -9.80 -6.93 15.85
C ALA A 460 -11.11 -7.75 15.99
N GLY A 461 -11.14 -8.97 15.45
CA GLY A 461 -12.31 -9.84 15.57
C GLY A 461 -12.71 -10.11 17.01
N LEU A 462 -11.77 -10.43 17.90
CA LEU A 462 -12.03 -10.72 19.31
C LEU A 462 -12.47 -9.47 20.09
N LEU A 463 -11.77 -8.35 19.91
CA LEU A 463 -12.11 -7.10 20.59
C LEU A 463 -13.48 -6.58 20.15
N LEU A 464 -13.73 -6.54 18.85
CA LEU A 464 -15.00 -6.07 18.33
C LEU A 464 -16.14 -7.02 18.72
N LYS A 465 -15.96 -8.35 18.68
CA LYS A 465 -16.94 -9.31 19.21
C LYS A 465 -17.32 -8.96 20.65
N HIS A 466 -16.31 -8.81 21.52
CA HIS A 466 -16.55 -8.55 22.94
C HIS A 466 -17.28 -7.23 23.18
N TYR A 467 -16.80 -6.14 22.56
CA TYR A 467 -17.39 -4.82 22.79
C TYR A 467 -18.72 -4.60 22.06
N THR A 468 -18.96 -5.28 20.93
CA THR A 468 -20.29 -5.30 20.27
C THR A 468 -21.32 -5.97 21.16
N ALA A 469 -20.98 -7.11 21.79
CA ALA A 469 -21.87 -7.78 22.73
C ALA A 469 -22.23 -6.91 23.96
N LEU A 470 -21.35 -5.98 24.34
CA LEU A 470 -21.57 -5.00 25.40
C LEU A 470 -22.28 -3.71 24.92
N GLY A 471 -22.58 -3.57 23.63
CA GLY A 471 -23.12 -2.34 23.05
C GLY A 471 -22.14 -1.14 23.06
N LYS A 472 -20.83 -1.42 23.12
CA LYS A 472 -19.74 -0.41 23.25
C LYS A 472 -18.67 -0.59 22.18
N VAL A 473 -19.07 -0.82 20.93
CA VAL A 473 -18.14 -1.11 19.82
C VAL A 473 -17.07 -0.03 19.62
N GLU A 474 -17.38 1.22 19.92
CA GLU A 474 -16.46 2.37 19.89
C GLU A 474 -15.26 2.19 20.82
N VAL A 475 -15.43 1.52 21.97
CA VAL A 475 -14.33 1.18 22.88
C VAL A 475 -13.39 0.16 22.23
N GLY A 476 -13.94 -0.83 21.53
CA GLY A 476 -13.18 -1.81 20.76
C GLY A 476 -12.30 -1.14 19.68
N TYR A 477 -12.89 -0.24 18.89
CA TYR A 477 -12.10 0.56 17.92
C TYR A 477 -11.08 1.46 18.60
N GLY A 478 -11.42 2.08 19.75
CA GLY A 478 -10.49 2.90 20.52
C GLY A 478 -9.23 2.13 20.92
N ILE A 479 -9.37 0.89 21.40
CA ILE A 479 -8.22 0.03 21.76
C ILE A 479 -7.41 -0.30 20.49
N LEU A 480 -8.06 -0.65 19.38
CA LEU A 480 -7.37 -0.91 18.11
C LEU A 480 -6.61 0.32 17.62
N PHE A 481 -7.16 1.51 17.77
CA PHE A 481 -6.48 2.76 17.45
C PHE A 481 -5.29 3.05 18.35
N VAL A 482 -5.33 2.66 19.63
CA VAL A 482 -4.16 2.72 20.52
C VAL A 482 -3.05 1.80 20.02
N ILE A 483 -3.37 0.58 19.63
CA ILE A 483 -2.41 -0.34 19.03
C ILE A 483 -1.83 0.25 17.75
N CYS A 484 -2.69 0.75 16.84
CA CYS A 484 -2.28 1.34 15.56
C CYS A 484 -1.38 2.57 15.75
N GLY A 485 -1.77 3.50 16.61
CA GLY A 485 -1.03 4.74 16.82
C GLY A 485 0.32 4.52 17.49
N SER A 486 0.41 3.61 18.48
CA SER A 486 1.65 3.34 19.22
C SER A 486 2.65 2.47 18.47
N ALA A 487 2.20 1.67 17.48
CA ALA A 487 3.04 0.69 16.80
C ALA A 487 4.28 1.30 16.14
N TYR A 488 4.14 2.47 15.49
CA TYR A 488 5.24 3.10 14.75
C TYR A 488 6.32 3.66 15.64
N ILE A 489 5.94 4.34 16.71
CA ILE A 489 6.92 4.88 17.67
C ILE A 489 7.62 3.73 18.38
N THR A 490 6.89 2.66 18.73
CA THR A 490 7.47 1.45 19.31
C THR A 490 8.44 0.79 18.32
N ALA A 491 8.07 0.65 17.06
CA ALA A 491 8.94 0.13 16.01
C ALA A 491 10.20 0.98 15.86
N TRP A 492 10.05 2.32 15.83
CA TRP A 492 11.19 3.23 15.73
C TRP A 492 12.15 3.08 16.90
N ILE A 493 11.64 3.02 18.13
CA ILE A 493 12.44 2.82 19.34
C ILE A 493 13.21 1.50 19.25
N LEU A 494 12.52 0.38 18.98
CA LEU A 494 13.14 -0.94 18.90
C LEU A 494 14.19 -1.02 17.80
N MET A 495 13.92 -0.46 16.62
CA MET A 495 14.88 -0.40 15.52
C MET A 495 16.14 0.39 15.89
N ASN A 496 15.99 1.49 16.63
CA ASN A 496 17.13 2.29 17.08
C ASN A 496 17.92 1.62 18.20
N LEU A 497 17.29 0.89 19.10
CA LEU A 497 17.97 0.10 20.14
C LEU A 497 18.79 -1.04 19.52
N LEU A 498 18.24 -1.74 18.52
CA LEU A 498 18.94 -2.83 17.84
C LEU A 498 20.05 -2.32 16.92
N VAL A 499 19.81 -1.21 16.22
CA VAL A 499 20.74 -0.65 15.21
C VAL A 499 20.88 0.86 15.42
N PRO A 500 21.71 1.30 16.37
CA PRO A 500 21.96 2.72 16.62
C PRO A 500 22.56 3.46 15.40
N LYS A 501 23.31 2.76 14.55
CA LYS A 501 23.85 3.28 13.28
C LYS A 501 23.70 2.24 12.17
N PHE A 502 23.23 2.66 10.99
CA PHE A 502 23.17 1.78 9.81
C PHE A 502 24.59 1.56 9.29
N LYS A 503 25.19 0.41 9.64
CA LYS A 503 26.47 -0.03 9.12
C LYS A 503 26.26 -1.20 8.16
N LYS A 504 26.95 -1.18 7.02
CA LYS A 504 26.92 -2.32 6.10
C LYS A 504 27.51 -3.55 6.78
N ILE A 505 26.78 -4.64 6.64
CA ILE A 505 27.23 -5.97 7.09
C ILE A 505 28.15 -6.53 6.02
N VAL A 506 29.25 -7.15 6.46
CA VAL A 506 30.11 -8.01 5.65
C VAL A 506 29.62 -9.45 5.85
N LEU A 507 29.21 -10.11 4.75
CA LEU A 507 28.66 -11.47 4.73
C LEU A 507 29.72 -12.45 4.19
#